data_7cc7812e32c602153d58648e3750f4be
#
_entry.id   7cc7812e32c602153d58648e3750f4be
#
_cell.length_a   1.000
_cell.length_b   1.000
_cell.length_c   1.000
_cell.angle_alpha   90.00
_cell.angle_beta   90.00
_cell.angle_gamma   90.00
#
_symmetry.space_group_name_H-M   'P 1'
#
loop_
_entity.id
_entity.type
_entity.pdbx_description
1 polymer ?
#
loop_
_entity_poly.entity_id
_entity_poly.type
_entity_poly.pdbx_seq_one_letter_code
_entity_poly.pdbx_strand_id
1 'polypeptide(L)'
;MDTVQQLEARRNAILDEIRSIRSMRRGTINEQYFKTRLKGRKRMVHQGPYYILSRREGDKTVSKRLRSAVDLEQARRDVAEYKRFVGLCQEYQRLTTMLGELERGEQGLEQEKKEFRSLSNKMRK
;
A
#
# COMPACT_ATOMS: atom_id res chain seq x y z
N MET A 1 13.29 -11.83 20.77
CA MET A 1 13.52 -10.40 20.56
C MET A 1 14.38 -10.19 19.33
N ASP A 2 13.95 -9.31 18.45
CA ASP A 2 14.73 -8.97 17.28
C ASP A 2 15.91 -8.06 17.68
N THR A 3 17.10 -8.42 17.24
CA THR A 3 18.27 -7.56 17.42
C THR A 3 18.32 -6.48 16.36
N VAL A 4 19.13 -5.44 16.58
CA VAL A 4 19.39 -4.40 15.57
C VAL A 4 19.83 -5.03 14.25
N GLN A 5 20.73 -6.00 14.29
CA GLN A 5 21.22 -6.67 13.08
C GLN A 5 20.11 -7.40 12.33
N GLN A 6 19.21 -8.08 13.06
CA GLN A 6 18.08 -8.79 12.45
C GLN A 6 17.10 -7.82 11.79
N LEU A 7 16.80 -6.70 12.45
CA LEU A 7 15.91 -5.68 11.92
C LEU A 7 16.50 -4.99 10.70
N GLU A 8 17.80 -4.69 10.71
CA GLU A 8 18.50 -4.12 9.55
C GLU A 8 18.50 -5.08 8.36
N ALA A 9 18.79 -6.36 8.61
CA ALA A 9 18.79 -7.37 7.56
C ALA A 9 17.41 -7.50 6.92
N ARG A 10 16.38 -7.49 7.73
CA ARG A 10 15.00 -7.56 7.27
C ARG A 10 14.60 -6.33 6.48
N ARG A 11 14.99 -5.14 6.95
CA ARG A 11 14.77 -3.88 6.24
C ARG A 11 15.45 -3.89 4.86
N ASN A 12 16.68 -4.37 4.78
CA ASN A 12 17.42 -4.47 3.53
C ASN A 12 16.75 -5.45 2.56
N ALA A 13 16.25 -6.57 3.08
CA ALA A 13 15.50 -7.54 2.28
C ALA A 13 14.22 -6.92 1.69
N ILE A 14 13.53 -6.08 2.46
CA ILE A 14 12.35 -5.35 2.00
C ILE A 14 12.71 -4.40 0.86
N LEU A 15 13.81 -3.68 0.98
CA LEU A 15 14.28 -2.79 -0.09
C LEU A 15 14.58 -3.56 -1.38
N ASP A 16 15.15 -4.75 -1.27
CA ASP A 16 15.38 -5.61 -2.43
C ASP A 16 14.08 -6.06 -3.07
N GLU A 17 13.08 -6.40 -2.28
CA GLU A 17 11.76 -6.75 -2.78
C GLU A 17 11.08 -5.57 -3.47
N ILE A 18 11.18 -4.37 -2.90
CA ILE A 18 10.66 -3.14 -3.53
C ILE A 18 11.31 -2.92 -4.89
N ARG A 19 12.63 -3.09 -4.97
CA ARG A 19 13.35 -2.95 -6.24
C ARG A 19 12.93 -3.97 -7.29
N SER A 20 12.45 -5.13 -6.87
CA SER A 20 12.01 -6.18 -7.79
C SER A 20 10.69 -5.86 -8.48
N ILE A 21 9.91 -4.91 -7.95
CA ILE A 21 8.64 -4.51 -8.55
C ILE A 21 8.90 -3.69 -9.80
N ARG A 22 8.48 -4.21 -10.95
CA ARG A 22 8.72 -3.59 -12.25
C ARG A 22 7.58 -2.71 -12.71
N SER A 23 6.38 -3.02 -12.30
CA SER A 23 5.18 -2.33 -12.76
C SER A 23 4.12 -2.44 -11.69
N MET A 24 3.41 -1.35 -11.45
CA MET A 24 2.29 -1.35 -10.52
C MET A 24 1.25 -0.33 -10.96
N ARG A 25 0.01 -0.62 -10.65
CA ARG A 25 -1.11 0.31 -10.85
C ARG A 25 -1.99 0.33 -9.62
N ARG A 26 -2.35 1.51 -9.22
CA ARG A 26 -3.31 1.71 -8.14
C ARG A 26 -4.72 1.61 -8.72
N GLY A 27 -5.60 0.93 -8.01
CA GLY A 27 -6.99 0.87 -8.43
C GLY A 27 -7.66 -0.45 -8.11
N THR A 28 -8.89 -0.54 -8.54
CA THR A 28 -9.74 -1.73 -8.38
C THR A 28 -10.24 -2.17 -9.74
N ILE A 29 -10.21 -3.47 -10.00
CA ILE A 29 -10.71 -4.05 -11.23
C ILE A 29 -12.11 -4.58 -10.96
N ASN A 30 -13.09 -4.05 -11.70
CA ASN A 30 -14.49 -4.44 -11.58
C ASN A 30 -14.93 -5.15 -12.86
N GLU A 31 -15.68 -6.22 -12.68
CA GLU A 31 -16.33 -6.95 -13.74
C GLU A 31 -17.74 -6.41 -13.89
N GLN A 32 -18.09 -5.98 -15.10
CA GLN A 32 -19.39 -5.38 -15.39
C GLN A 32 -20.07 -6.07 -16.54
N TYR A 33 -21.38 -6.14 -16.44
CA TYR A 33 -22.25 -6.66 -17.49
C TYR A 33 -23.28 -5.59 -17.82
N PHE A 34 -23.56 -5.43 -19.10
CA PHE A 34 -24.60 -4.52 -19.57
C PHE A 34 -25.75 -5.32 -20.16
N LYS A 35 -26.96 -4.88 -19.84
CA LYS A 35 -28.16 -5.40 -20.47
C LYS A 35 -28.49 -4.52 -21.67
N THR A 36 -28.48 -5.11 -22.85
CA THR A 36 -28.86 -4.41 -24.06
C THR A 36 -29.95 -5.19 -24.79
N ARG A 37 -30.87 -4.47 -25.41
CA ARG A 37 -31.86 -5.07 -26.29
C ARG A 37 -31.31 -5.07 -27.70
N LEU A 38 -31.10 -6.26 -28.26
CA LEU A 38 -30.69 -6.35 -29.65
C LEU A 38 -31.84 -5.97 -30.57
N LYS A 39 -31.48 -5.32 -31.66
CA LYS A 39 -32.47 -4.86 -32.66
C LYS A 39 -33.27 -6.08 -33.17
N GLY A 40 -34.62 -5.98 -33.09
CA GLY A 40 -35.52 -7.03 -33.52
C GLY A 40 -35.76 -8.16 -32.50
N ARG A 41 -35.21 -8.07 -31.30
CA ARG A 41 -35.41 -9.05 -30.24
C ARG A 41 -36.18 -8.44 -29.05
N LYS A 42 -37.12 -9.21 -28.51
CA LYS A 42 -37.90 -8.82 -27.34
C LYS A 42 -37.13 -9.00 -26.03
N ARG A 43 -36.10 -9.86 -25.99
CA ARG A 43 -35.35 -10.15 -24.81
C ARG A 43 -34.14 -9.23 -24.67
N MET A 44 -33.88 -8.81 -23.42
CA MET A 44 -32.63 -8.15 -23.06
C MET A 44 -31.53 -9.16 -23.10
N VAL A 45 -30.39 -8.80 -23.71
CA VAL A 45 -29.20 -9.62 -23.79
C VAL A 45 -28.14 -9.03 -22.89
N HIS A 46 -27.49 -9.87 -22.10
CA HIS A 46 -26.35 -9.45 -21.31
C HIS A 46 -25.13 -9.39 -22.20
N GLN A 47 -24.48 -8.24 -22.24
CA GLN A 47 -23.20 -8.07 -22.89
C GLN A 47 -22.11 -7.92 -21.84
N GLY A 48 -21.02 -8.60 -22.07
CA GLY A 48 -19.88 -8.63 -21.19
C GLY A 48 -19.38 -10.05 -20.99
N PRO A 49 -18.47 -10.25 -20.03
CA PRO A 49 -18.03 -9.27 -19.03
C PRO A 49 -17.15 -8.16 -19.60
N TYR A 50 -17.27 -6.98 -19.05
CA TYR A 50 -16.37 -5.87 -19.28
C TYR A 50 -15.56 -5.64 -18.02
N TYR A 51 -14.26 -5.44 -18.16
CA TYR A 51 -13.37 -5.21 -17.03
C TYR A 51 -12.91 -3.77 -17.04
N ILE A 52 -13.07 -3.11 -15.91
CA ILE A 52 -12.77 -1.69 -15.75
C ILE A 52 -11.84 -1.51 -14.57
N LEU A 53 -10.69 -0.88 -14.82
CA LEU A 53 -9.77 -0.46 -13.77
C LEU A 53 -10.14 0.96 -13.36
N SER A 54 -10.53 1.12 -12.09
CA SER A 54 -10.92 2.41 -11.54
C SER A 54 -10.00 2.80 -10.42
N ARG A 55 -9.59 4.07 -10.41
CA ARG A 55 -8.81 4.63 -9.31
C ARG A 55 -9.32 6.02 -8.97
N ARG A 56 -9.06 6.43 -7.76
CA ARG A 56 -9.41 7.77 -7.31
C ARG A 56 -8.22 8.70 -7.45
N GLU A 57 -8.43 9.83 -8.11
CA GLU A 57 -7.45 10.92 -8.21
C GLU A 57 -8.08 12.20 -7.64
N GLY A 58 -7.69 12.53 -6.39
CA GLY A 58 -8.33 13.63 -5.68
C GLY A 58 -9.82 13.37 -5.51
N ASP A 59 -10.66 14.29 -6.02
CA ASP A 59 -12.11 14.18 -5.93
C ASP A 59 -12.75 13.38 -7.05
N LYS A 60 -11.95 12.95 -8.03
CA LYS A 60 -12.48 12.30 -9.24
C LYS A 60 -12.13 10.83 -9.27
N THR A 61 -13.01 10.03 -9.85
CA THR A 61 -12.75 8.64 -10.18
C THR A 61 -12.35 8.55 -11.64
N VAL A 62 -11.17 8.00 -11.90
CA VAL A 62 -10.67 7.77 -13.25
C VAL A 62 -10.83 6.28 -13.55
N SER A 63 -11.52 5.98 -14.65
CA SER A 63 -11.81 4.61 -15.05
C SER A 63 -11.25 4.33 -16.44
N LYS A 64 -10.66 3.15 -16.59
CA LYS A 64 -10.12 2.70 -17.87
C LYS A 64 -10.64 1.31 -18.17
N ARG A 65 -11.23 1.13 -19.34
CA ARG A 65 -11.67 -0.18 -19.80
C ARG A 65 -10.46 -1.01 -20.24
N LEU A 66 -10.43 -2.25 -19.77
CA LEU A 66 -9.43 -3.24 -20.16
C LEU A 66 -10.00 -4.03 -21.34
N ARG A 67 -9.41 -3.86 -22.52
CA ARG A 67 -10.03 -4.30 -23.77
C ARG A 67 -9.61 -5.69 -24.23
N SER A 68 -8.58 -6.27 -23.63
CA SER A 68 -8.09 -7.58 -24.02
C SER A 68 -7.77 -8.43 -22.80
N ALA A 69 -7.69 -9.74 -22.99
CA ALA A 69 -7.27 -10.67 -21.93
C ALA A 69 -5.86 -10.35 -21.44
N VAL A 70 -4.98 -9.93 -22.34
CA VAL A 70 -3.60 -9.53 -21.98
C VAL A 70 -3.61 -8.29 -21.11
N ASP A 71 -4.40 -7.28 -21.48
CA ASP A 71 -4.53 -6.04 -20.68
C ASP A 71 -5.10 -6.32 -19.29
N LEU A 72 -6.12 -7.18 -19.21
CA LEU A 72 -6.72 -7.57 -17.94
C LEU A 72 -5.71 -8.28 -17.04
N GLU A 73 -4.97 -9.23 -17.58
CA GLU A 73 -3.98 -9.99 -16.84
C GLU A 73 -2.85 -9.09 -16.34
N GLN A 74 -2.37 -8.19 -17.20
CA GLN A 74 -1.35 -7.23 -16.80
C GLN A 74 -1.85 -6.29 -15.71
N ALA A 75 -3.08 -5.79 -15.83
CA ALA A 75 -3.68 -4.93 -14.83
C ALA A 75 -3.84 -5.64 -13.49
N ARG A 76 -4.25 -6.91 -13.50
CA ARG A 76 -4.34 -7.70 -12.27
C ARG A 76 -3.00 -7.85 -11.58
N ARG A 77 -1.95 -8.12 -12.34
CA ARG A 77 -0.58 -8.19 -11.80
C ARG A 77 -0.14 -6.84 -11.24
N ASP A 78 -0.38 -5.76 -11.97
CA ASP A 78 0.00 -4.42 -11.56
C ASP A 78 -0.71 -3.99 -10.26
N VAL A 79 -2.00 -4.31 -10.14
CA VAL A 79 -2.77 -4.02 -8.93
C VAL A 79 -2.26 -4.84 -7.75
N ALA A 80 -1.94 -6.11 -7.96
CA ALA A 80 -1.36 -6.97 -6.93
C ALA A 80 0.01 -6.45 -6.48
N GLU A 81 0.84 -6.02 -7.42
CA GLU A 81 2.16 -5.45 -7.12
C GLU A 81 2.04 -4.13 -6.35
N TYR A 82 1.06 -3.31 -6.65
CA TYR A 82 0.81 -2.09 -5.88
C TYR A 82 0.47 -2.41 -4.42
N LYS A 83 -0.41 -3.39 -4.19
CA LYS A 83 -0.74 -3.82 -2.83
C LYS A 83 0.47 -4.37 -2.09
N ARG A 84 1.30 -5.13 -2.80
CA ARG A 84 2.56 -5.65 -2.25
C ARG A 84 3.48 -4.50 -1.87
N PHE A 85 3.63 -3.50 -2.72
CA PHE A 85 4.43 -2.31 -2.48
C PHE A 85 3.97 -1.57 -1.22
N VAL A 86 2.67 -1.34 -1.08
CA VAL A 86 2.11 -0.67 0.10
C VAL A 86 2.43 -1.45 1.37
N GLY A 87 2.26 -2.77 1.34
CA GLY A 87 2.59 -3.63 2.48
C GLY A 87 4.07 -3.58 2.84
N LEU A 88 4.94 -3.60 1.83
CA LEU A 88 6.40 -3.51 2.04
C LEU A 88 6.79 -2.15 2.65
N CYS A 89 6.18 -1.07 2.19
CA CYS A 89 6.41 0.27 2.75
C CYS A 89 5.98 0.36 4.20
N GLN A 90 4.83 -0.21 4.55
CA GLN A 90 4.36 -0.26 5.93
C GLN A 90 5.30 -1.04 6.82
N GLU A 91 5.79 -2.17 6.34
CA GLU A 91 6.76 -2.98 7.08
C GLU A 91 8.09 -2.25 7.24
N TYR A 92 8.57 -1.59 6.20
CA TYR A 92 9.77 -0.76 6.25
C TYR A 92 9.64 0.32 7.33
N GLN A 93 8.50 1.01 7.34
CA GLN A 93 8.21 2.04 8.34
C GLN A 93 8.25 1.47 9.76
N ARG A 94 7.59 0.32 9.98
CA ARG A 94 7.55 -0.33 11.28
C ARG A 94 8.93 -0.72 11.78
N LEU A 95 9.72 -1.36 10.90
CA LEU A 95 11.08 -1.78 11.24
C LEU A 95 12.00 -0.60 11.53
N THR A 96 11.88 0.47 10.74
CA THR A 96 12.69 1.67 10.92
C THR A 96 12.33 2.37 12.23
N THR A 97 11.06 2.38 12.59
CA THR A 97 10.61 2.91 13.88
C THR A 97 11.19 2.10 15.05
N MET A 98 11.14 0.76 14.95
CA MET A 98 11.70 -0.12 15.96
C MET A 98 13.21 0.05 16.11
N LEU A 99 13.92 0.19 14.98
CA LEU A 99 15.36 0.45 14.99
C LEU A 99 15.68 1.76 15.70
N GLY A 100 14.93 2.81 15.42
CA GLY A 100 15.11 4.09 16.08
C GLY A 100 14.88 4.00 17.59
N GLU A 101 13.87 3.26 18.02
CA GLU A 101 13.59 3.02 19.43
C GLU A 101 14.73 2.28 20.12
N LEU A 102 15.26 1.23 19.47
CA LEU A 102 16.38 0.47 20.00
C LEU A 102 17.66 1.29 20.08
N GLU A 103 17.96 2.10 19.07
CA GLU A 103 19.15 2.95 19.04
C GLU A 103 19.10 4.02 20.13
N ARG A 104 17.93 4.59 20.38
CA ARG A 104 17.74 5.58 21.45
C ARG A 104 17.66 4.93 22.83
N GLY A 105 17.26 3.65 22.87
CA GLY A 105 16.98 2.91 24.09
C GLY A 105 15.69 3.40 24.77
N GLU A 106 14.70 2.55 24.95
CA GLU A 106 13.44 2.92 25.62
C GLU A 106 13.67 3.37 27.05
N GLN A 107 14.58 2.68 27.76
CA GLN A 107 14.97 3.08 29.13
C GLN A 107 15.63 4.44 29.13
N GLY A 108 16.41 4.75 28.08
CA GLY A 108 17.03 6.05 27.90
C GLY A 108 15.99 7.16 27.71
N LEU A 109 14.94 6.89 26.93
CA LEU A 109 13.84 7.84 26.71
C LEU A 109 13.09 8.16 28.00
N GLU A 110 12.81 7.14 28.81
CA GLU A 110 12.16 7.35 30.11
C GLU A 110 13.05 8.18 31.04
N GLN A 111 14.35 7.93 31.04
CA GLN A 111 15.30 8.68 31.83
C GLN A 111 15.37 10.14 31.37
N GLU A 112 15.43 10.37 30.07
CA GLU A 112 15.40 11.71 29.50
C GLU A 112 14.15 12.48 29.87
N LYS A 113 13.00 11.83 29.84
CA LYS A 113 11.74 12.44 30.28
C LYS A 113 11.77 12.85 31.73
N LYS A 114 12.33 12.02 32.58
CA LYS A 114 12.50 12.33 34.01
C LYS A 114 13.41 13.53 34.22
N GLU A 115 14.54 13.56 33.51
CA GLU A 115 15.49 14.67 33.58
C GLU A 115 14.85 15.97 33.10
N PHE A 116 14.09 15.92 32.01
CA PHE A 116 13.39 17.09 31.48
C PHE A 116 12.35 17.61 32.46
N ARG A 117 11.58 16.73 33.11
CA ARG A 117 10.62 17.11 34.15
C ARG A 117 11.30 17.77 35.33
N SER A 118 12.43 17.24 35.77
CA SER A 118 13.22 17.78 36.87
C SER A 118 13.71 19.19 36.57
N LEU A 119 14.25 19.41 35.35
CA LEU A 119 14.66 20.73 34.88
C LEU A 119 13.49 21.71 34.84
N SER A 120 12.36 21.28 34.30
CA SER A 120 11.15 22.10 34.21
C SER A 120 10.65 22.54 35.60
N ASN A 121 10.70 21.64 36.57
CA ASN A 121 10.30 21.96 37.97
C ASN A 121 11.27 22.93 38.61
N LYS A 122 12.56 22.83 38.35
CA LYS A 122 13.57 23.77 38.85
C LYS A 122 13.41 25.17 38.26
N MET A 123 12.95 25.26 37.02
CA MET A 123 12.75 26.53 36.32
C MET A 123 11.48 27.26 36.74
N ARG A 124 10.57 26.60 37.45
CA ARG A 124 9.29 27.16 37.88
C ARG A 124 9.34 28.01 39.16
N LYS A 125 10.49 28.22 39.75
CA LYS A 125 10.61 29.06 40.93
C LYS A 125 10.53 30.56 40.60
#